data_943d266e88ee9afebcb9a97fb95fa967
#
_entry.id   943d266e88ee9afebcb9a97fb95fa967
#
_cell.length_a   1.000
_cell.length_b   1.000
_cell.length_c   1.000
_cell.angle_alpha   90.00
_cell.angle_beta   90.00
_cell.angle_gamma   90.00
#
_symmetry.space_group_name_H-M   'P 1'
#
loop_
_entity.id
_entity.type
_entity.pdbx_description
1 polymer ?
#
loop_
_entity_poly.entity_id
_entity_poly.type
_entity_poly.pdbx_seq_one_letter_code
_entity_poly.pdbx_strand_id
1 'polypeptide(L)'
;VIKKPLLTFSHQEGHIAATLFSAAREDLFEKEFLAFHISGGTTEAVLAKGSTSSFAVKEAAKTLDLNAGQAVDRVGLMLGLKFPCGPQLEQLALNNTEKFKVRPTLKGADCCLSGLENQCKKMLDNGESKEKIAAFCLAFIQATLEKMTEKLLGQYGNLPVIFAGGVMSNSIIRNALTEKFGATFAKPEYSADNAAGIAYLAYKKYTEI
;
A
#
# COMPACT_ATOMS: atom_id res chain seq x y z
N VAL A 1 -37.99 15.34 5.20
CA VAL A 1 -36.61 15.55 4.76
C VAL A 1 -35.83 16.14 5.91
N ILE A 2 -34.82 15.43 6.39
CA ILE A 2 -33.96 15.90 7.49
C ILE A 2 -33.03 16.97 6.88
N LYS A 3 -33.18 18.23 7.32
CA LYS A 3 -32.28 19.33 6.95
C LYS A 3 -30.97 19.21 7.75
N LYS A 4 -30.12 18.27 7.36
CA LYS A 4 -28.76 18.16 7.91
C LYS A 4 -27.75 18.56 6.81
N PRO A 5 -26.63 19.17 7.17
CA PRO A 5 -25.58 19.48 6.19
C PRO A 5 -25.04 18.18 5.59
N LEU A 6 -24.84 18.17 4.27
CA LEU A 6 -24.15 17.10 3.56
C LEU A 6 -22.67 17.46 3.48
N LEU A 7 -21.82 16.63 4.07
CA LEU A 7 -20.36 16.74 3.97
C LEU A 7 -19.87 15.69 2.98
N THR A 8 -19.06 16.09 2.03
CA THR A 8 -18.50 15.22 1.00
C THR A 8 -16.97 15.15 1.11
N PHE A 9 -16.43 13.95 0.97
CA PHE A 9 -14.98 13.68 0.96
C PHE A 9 -14.67 12.71 -0.17
N SER A 10 -13.46 12.74 -0.67
CA SER A 10 -13.00 11.77 -1.66
C SER A 10 -12.70 10.40 -1.00
N HIS A 11 -12.69 9.35 -1.81
CA HIS A 11 -12.31 8.01 -1.36
C HIS A 11 -10.88 7.98 -0.78
N GLN A 12 -9.96 8.70 -1.44
CA GLN A 12 -8.57 8.82 -0.99
C GLN A 12 -8.47 9.51 0.39
N GLU A 13 -9.22 10.60 0.62
CA GLU A 13 -9.28 11.26 1.93
C GLU A 13 -9.76 10.30 3.02
N GLY A 14 -10.74 9.45 2.70
CA GLY A 14 -11.25 8.42 3.62
C GLY A 14 -10.16 7.44 4.05
N HIS A 15 -9.38 6.92 3.10
CA HIS A 15 -8.27 6.01 3.40
C HIS A 15 -7.15 6.67 4.19
N ILE A 16 -6.78 7.91 3.84
CA ILE A 16 -5.79 8.69 4.58
C ILE A 16 -6.25 8.89 6.02
N ALA A 17 -7.47 9.38 6.22
CA ALA A 17 -8.02 9.64 7.54
C ALA A 17 -8.10 8.38 8.41
N ALA A 18 -8.57 7.25 7.84
CA ALA A 18 -8.61 5.97 8.53
C ALA A 18 -7.20 5.49 8.95
N THR A 19 -6.20 5.70 8.08
CA THR A 19 -4.81 5.36 8.38
C THR A 19 -4.29 6.20 9.54
N LEU A 20 -4.43 7.52 9.47
CA LEU A 20 -3.94 8.43 10.51
C LEU A 20 -4.63 8.19 11.86
N PHE A 21 -5.95 8.03 11.85
CA PHE A 21 -6.73 7.69 13.03
C PHE A 21 -6.28 6.37 13.67
N SER A 22 -6.21 5.31 12.87
CA SER A 22 -5.85 3.97 13.38
C SER A 22 -4.41 3.86 13.86
N ALA A 23 -3.51 4.66 13.28
CA ALA A 23 -2.09 4.69 13.64
C ALA A 23 -1.75 5.73 14.72
N ALA A 24 -2.75 6.48 15.25
CA ALA A 24 -2.56 7.59 16.18
C ALA A 24 -1.57 8.66 15.65
N ARG A 25 -1.66 8.97 14.34
CA ARG A 25 -0.83 9.95 13.65
C ARG A 25 -1.59 11.23 13.30
N GLU A 26 -2.38 11.72 14.24
CA GLU A 26 -3.12 12.97 14.09
C GLU A 26 -2.21 14.20 13.88
N ASP A 27 -0.94 14.09 14.29
CA ASP A 27 0.10 15.10 14.05
C ASP A 27 0.32 15.40 12.56
N LEU A 28 -0.11 14.50 11.65
CA LEU A 28 0.01 14.67 10.21
C LEU A 28 -1.16 15.44 9.57
N PHE A 29 -2.23 15.74 10.32
CA PHE A 29 -3.35 16.52 9.75
C PHE A 29 -2.95 17.92 9.28
N GLU A 30 -1.90 18.52 9.83
CA GLU A 30 -1.42 19.85 9.45
C GLU A 30 -0.07 19.83 8.70
N LYS A 31 0.32 18.66 8.18
CA LYS A 31 1.61 18.46 7.51
C LYS A 31 1.44 17.97 6.09
N GLU A 32 2.52 18.05 5.32
CA GLU A 32 2.66 17.31 4.06
C GLU A 32 3.25 15.92 4.33
N PHE A 33 2.77 14.91 3.63
CA PHE A 33 3.24 13.54 3.70
C PHE A 33 2.93 12.77 2.43
N LEU A 34 3.61 11.65 2.22
CA LEU A 34 3.30 10.70 1.17
C LEU A 34 2.37 9.61 1.70
N ALA A 35 1.26 9.37 1.01
CA ALA A 35 0.32 8.31 1.33
C ALA A 35 0.26 7.31 0.19
N PHE A 36 0.52 6.03 0.49
CA PHE A 36 0.42 4.90 -0.43
C PHE A 36 -0.85 4.11 -0.15
N HIS A 37 -1.60 3.78 -1.21
CA HIS A 37 -2.70 2.83 -1.16
C HIS A 37 -2.37 1.63 -2.04
N ILE A 38 -2.15 0.46 -1.40
CA ILE A 38 -1.67 -0.75 -2.06
C ILE A 38 -2.64 -1.90 -1.78
N SER A 39 -3.48 -2.20 -2.76
CA SER A 39 -4.57 -3.16 -2.65
C SER A 39 -4.74 -4.00 -3.94
N GLY A 40 -5.80 -4.80 -4.01
CA GLY A 40 -6.20 -5.51 -5.24
C GLY A 40 -6.71 -4.58 -6.34
N GLY A 41 -7.32 -3.45 -5.97
CA GLY A 41 -7.88 -2.47 -6.90
C GLY A 41 -6.97 -1.28 -7.19
N THR A 42 -6.00 -1.01 -6.33
CA THR A 42 -5.21 0.22 -6.37
C THR A 42 -3.74 -0.05 -6.02
N THR A 43 -2.85 0.61 -6.73
CA THR A 43 -1.42 0.70 -6.39
C THR A 43 -0.98 2.10 -6.78
N GLU A 44 -1.06 3.01 -5.84
CA GLU A 44 -0.77 4.43 -6.04
C GLU A 44 -0.09 5.06 -4.83
N ALA A 45 0.56 6.17 -5.07
CA ALA A 45 1.07 7.08 -4.05
C ALA A 45 0.55 8.50 -4.34
N VAL A 46 0.17 9.20 -3.30
CA VAL A 46 -0.27 10.59 -3.38
C VAL A 46 0.56 11.46 -2.44
N LEU A 47 0.81 12.70 -2.87
CA LEU A 47 1.24 13.76 -1.98
C LEU A 47 -0.01 14.33 -1.32
N ALA A 48 -0.11 14.22 -0.01
CA ALA A 48 -1.20 14.75 0.78
C ALA A 48 -0.72 15.93 1.60
N LYS A 49 -1.50 17.00 1.58
CA LYS A 49 -1.34 18.16 2.47
C LYS A 49 -2.59 18.29 3.30
N GLY A 50 -2.43 18.07 4.59
CA GLY A 50 -3.53 18.12 5.52
C GLY A 50 -3.96 19.53 5.88
N SER A 51 -5.21 19.64 6.27
CA SER A 51 -5.79 20.75 7.03
C SER A 51 -6.55 20.17 8.22
N THR A 52 -7.13 21.00 9.06
CA THR A 52 -7.82 20.53 10.29
C THR A 52 -8.86 19.44 10.05
N SER A 53 -9.56 19.44 8.90
CA SER A 53 -10.66 18.51 8.62
C SER A 53 -10.72 17.97 7.18
N SER A 54 -9.65 18.13 6.39
CA SER A 54 -9.59 17.65 5.00
C SER A 54 -8.15 17.47 4.53
N PHE A 55 -7.97 16.90 3.33
CA PHE A 55 -6.68 16.75 2.68
C PHE A 55 -6.74 17.27 1.24
N ALA A 56 -5.79 18.13 0.88
CA ALA A 56 -5.48 18.36 -0.52
C ALA A 56 -4.61 17.18 -1.00
N VAL A 57 -5.09 16.43 -1.99
CA VAL A 57 -4.46 15.20 -2.47
C VAL A 57 -4.05 15.39 -3.93
N LYS A 58 -2.79 15.08 -4.23
CA LYS A 58 -2.24 15.11 -5.59
C LYS A 58 -1.61 13.75 -5.91
N GLU A 59 -2.02 13.11 -7.01
CA GLU A 59 -1.37 11.88 -7.50
C GLU A 59 0.12 12.14 -7.70
N ALA A 60 0.96 11.30 -7.11
CA ALA A 60 2.42 11.39 -7.16
C ALA A 60 3.05 10.23 -7.95
N ALA A 61 2.47 9.03 -7.86
CA ALA A 61 2.87 7.86 -8.63
C ALA A 61 1.76 6.79 -8.60
N LYS A 62 1.79 5.89 -9.59
CA LYS A 62 0.86 4.75 -9.66
C LYS A 62 1.48 3.55 -10.39
N THR A 63 0.75 2.44 -10.39
CA THR A 63 1.08 1.35 -11.32
C THR A 63 0.64 1.70 -12.74
N LEU A 64 1.43 1.26 -13.72
CA LEU A 64 1.14 1.44 -15.15
C LEU A 64 0.48 0.20 -15.77
N ASP A 65 0.39 -0.91 -15.04
CA ASP A 65 -0.09 -2.18 -15.59
C ASP A 65 -0.92 -3.01 -14.61
N LEU A 66 -0.34 -3.58 -13.57
CA LEU A 66 -0.98 -4.51 -12.66
C LEU A 66 -0.93 -3.98 -11.22
N ASN A 67 -2.03 -4.10 -10.48
CA ASN A 67 -2.05 -3.78 -9.06
C ASN A 67 -1.32 -4.83 -8.22
N ALA A 68 -0.69 -4.41 -7.13
CA ALA A 68 0.11 -5.27 -6.27
C ALA A 68 -0.70 -6.45 -5.68
N GLY A 69 -1.94 -6.19 -5.23
CA GLY A 69 -2.80 -7.26 -4.73
C GLY A 69 -3.21 -8.26 -5.81
N GLN A 70 -3.45 -7.79 -7.04
CA GLN A 70 -3.69 -8.69 -8.17
C GLN A 70 -2.46 -9.54 -8.49
N ALA A 71 -1.25 -8.96 -8.41
CA ALA A 71 -0.02 -9.72 -8.60
C ALA A 71 0.15 -10.81 -7.54
N VAL A 72 -0.12 -10.50 -6.26
CA VAL A 72 -0.14 -11.47 -5.16
C VAL A 72 -1.14 -12.61 -5.44
N ASP A 73 -2.38 -12.27 -5.81
CA ASP A 73 -3.42 -13.27 -6.04
C ASP A 73 -3.12 -14.14 -7.26
N ARG A 74 -2.62 -13.57 -8.36
CA ARG A 74 -2.25 -14.34 -9.56
C ARG A 74 -1.11 -15.33 -9.27
N VAL A 75 -0.07 -14.88 -8.57
CA VAL A 75 1.03 -15.77 -8.17
C VAL A 75 0.52 -16.83 -7.18
N GLY A 76 -0.32 -16.45 -6.21
CA GLY A 76 -0.90 -17.38 -5.25
C GLY A 76 -1.75 -18.45 -5.93
N LEU A 77 -2.63 -18.09 -6.87
CA LEU A 77 -3.43 -19.04 -7.65
C LEU A 77 -2.55 -19.97 -8.50
N MET A 78 -1.48 -19.43 -9.10
CA MET A 78 -0.49 -20.24 -9.84
C MET A 78 0.18 -21.31 -8.95
N LEU A 79 0.39 -21.00 -7.67
CA LEU A 79 0.93 -21.94 -6.67
C LEU A 79 -0.14 -22.89 -6.10
N GLY A 80 -1.40 -22.76 -6.50
CA GLY A 80 -2.52 -23.58 -6.04
C GLY A 80 -3.12 -23.10 -4.70
N LEU A 81 -2.90 -21.85 -4.32
CA LEU A 81 -3.53 -21.25 -3.14
C LEU A 81 -4.96 -20.81 -3.42
N LYS A 82 -5.74 -20.55 -2.36
CA LYS A 82 -7.13 -20.09 -2.47
C LYS A 82 -7.20 -18.56 -2.34
N PHE A 83 -8.01 -17.95 -3.20
CA PHE A 83 -8.31 -16.51 -3.11
C PHE A 83 -9.06 -16.17 -1.81
N PRO A 84 -8.74 -15.06 -1.12
CA PRO A 84 -7.59 -14.17 -1.34
C PRO A 84 -6.28 -14.83 -0.91
N CYS A 85 -5.24 -14.75 -1.76
CA CYS A 85 -4.01 -15.52 -1.61
C CYS A 85 -3.00 -14.91 -0.63
N GLY A 86 -3.13 -13.62 -0.30
CA GLY A 86 -2.14 -12.86 0.46
C GLY A 86 -1.64 -13.55 1.74
N PRO A 87 -2.53 -13.92 2.69
CA PRO A 87 -2.11 -14.55 3.93
C PRO A 87 -1.39 -15.89 3.73
N GLN A 88 -1.89 -16.72 2.79
CA GLN A 88 -1.29 -18.03 2.51
C GLN A 88 0.07 -17.87 1.79
N LEU A 89 0.19 -16.88 0.90
CA LEU A 89 1.44 -16.57 0.22
C LEU A 89 2.51 -16.10 1.22
N GLU A 90 2.12 -15.29 2.20
CA GLU A 90 3.01 -14.86 3.28
C GLU A 90 3.50 -16.03 4.12
N GLN A 91 2.62 -16.96 4.50
CA GLN A 91 3.00 -18.17 5.26
C GLN A 91 4.01 -19.02 4.49
N LEU A 92 3.84 -19.20 3.19
CA LEU A 92 4.83 -19.88 2.35
C LEU A 92 6.17 -19.12 2.36
N ALA A 93 6.13 -17.82 2.15
CA ALA A 93 7.33 -16.99 2.07
C ALA A 93 8.15 -16.99 3.36
N LEU A 94 7.50 -17.05 4.52
CA LEU A 94 8.16 -17.11 5.83
C LEU A 94 9.00 -18.40 6.04
N ASN A 95 8.70 -19.45 5.28
CA ASN A 95 9.48 -20.70 5.31
C ASN A 95 10.72 -20.67 4.39
N ASN A 96 10.92 -19.58 3.64
CA ASN A 96 12.09 -19.42 2.79
C ASN A 96 13.16 -18.58 3.48
N THR A 97 14.41 -18.98 3.39
CA THR A 97 15.57 -18.26 3.96
C THR A 97 16.41 -17.54 2.91
N GLU A 98 16.16 -17.78 1.63
CA GLU A 98 16.91 -17.14 0.54
C GLU A 98 16.57 -15.66 0.42
N LYS A 99 17.58 -14.83 0.16
CA LYS A 99 17.42 -13.41 -0.13
C LYS A 99 17.47 -13.18 -1.64
N PHE A 100 16.62 -12.30 -2.13
CA PHE A 100 16.52 -11.98 -3.55
C PHE A 100 17.08 -10.60 -3.86
N LYS A 101 17.84 -10.51 -4.93
CA LYS A 101 18.30 -9.24 -5.50
C LYS A 101 17.34 -8.84 -6.62
N VAL A 102 16.31 -8.10 -6.27
CA VAL A 102 15.27 -7.67 -7.21
C VAL A 102 15.60 -6.30 -7.80
N ARG A 103 15.34 -6.15 -9.09
CA ARG A 103 15.44 -4.85 -9.80
C ARG A 103 14.06 -4.50 -10.33
N PRO A 104 13.27 -3.70 -9.58
CA PRO A 104 11.95 -3.32 -10.03
C PRO A 104 12.01 -2.39 -11.25
N THR A 105 11.01 -2.50 -12.11
CA THR A 105 10.85 -1.64 -13.29
C THR A 105 10.00 -0.44 -12.93
N LEU A 106 10.58 0.76 -13.04
CA LEU A 106 9.90 2.02 -12.83
C LEU A 106 10.07 2.96 -14.02
N LYS A 107 9.03 3.74 -14.31
CA LYS A 107 9.05 4.86 -15.24
C LYS A 107 8.80 6.16 -14.46
N GLY A 108 9.86 6.90 -14.18
CA GLY A 108 9.79 7.95 -13.14
C GLY A 108 9.60 7.32 -11.77
N ALA A 109 8.53 7.67 -11.06
CA ALA A 109 8.12 7.03 -9.81
C ALA A 109 7.00 5.97 -10.02
N ASP A 110 6.41 5.90 -11.21
CA ASP A 110 5.40 4.90 -11.56
C ASP A 110 6.02 3.51 -11.69
N CYS A 111 5.30 2.47 -11.27
CA CYS A 111 5.80 1.11 -11.29
C CYS A 111 5.11 0.23 -12.33
N CYS A 112 5.79 -0.88 -12.71
CA CYS A 112 5.24 -1.96 -13.52
C CYS A 112 5.41 -3.28 -12.77
N LEU A 113 4.30 -3.99 -12.57
CA LEU A 113 4.26 -5.24 -11.79
C LEU A 113 3.96 -6.48 -12.66
N SER A 114 3.52 -6.32 -13.91
CA SER A 114 3.17 -7.45 -14.79
C SER A 114 4.33 -8.43 -15.04
N GLY A 115 5.56 -7.93 -15.02
CA GLY A 115 6.75 -8.76 -15.17
C GLY A 115 6.98 -9.76 -14.02
N LEU A 116 6.40 -9.52 -12.84
CA LEU A 116 6.49 -10.39 -11.68
C LEU A 116 5.84 -11.76 -11.94
N GLU A 117 4.62 -11.77 -12.48
CA GLU A 117 3.90 -13.02 -12.79
C GLU A 117 4.70 -13.93 -13.73
N ASN A 118 5.30 -13.34 -14.78
CA ASN A 118 6.12 -14.10 -15.74
C ASN A 118 7.40 -14.67 -15.08
N GLN A 119 8.02 -13.93 -14.17
CA GLN A 119 9.20 -14.41 -13.44
C GLN A 119 8.83 -15.55 -12.50
N CYS A 120 7.74 -15.43 -11.74
CA CYS A 120 7.24 -16.50 -10.87
C CYS A 120 6.86 -17.75 -11.66
N LYS A 121 6.21 -17.59 -12.84
CA LYS A 121 5.90 -18.70 -13.73
C LYS A 121 7.14 -19.42 -14.19
N LYS A 122 8.17 -18.69 -14.63
CA LYS A 122 9.44 -19.28 -15.02
C LYS A 122 10.11 -20.03 -13.88
N MET A 123 10.04 -19.53 -12.66
CA MET A 123 10.57 -20.22 -11.47
C MET A 123 9.84 -21.53 -11.24
N LEU A 124 8.49 -21.53 -11.37
CA LEU A 124 7.66 -22.71 -11.22
C LEU A 124 7.97 -23.77 -12.31
N ASP A 125 8.09 -23.33 -13.56
CA ASP A 125 8.44 -24.19 -14.70
C ASP A 125 9.85 -24.82 -14.55
N ASN A 126 10.75 -24.14 -13.85
CA ASN A 126 12.08 -24.64 -13.50
C ASN A 126 12.10 -25.55 -12.26
N GLY A 127 10.95 -25.84 -11.64
CA GLY A 127 10.83 -26.72 -10.47
C GLY A 127 11.25 -26.10 -9.15
N GLU A 128 11.31 -24.78 -9.07
CA GLU A 128 11.58 -24.09 -7.78
C GLU A 128 10.43 -24.31 -6.79
N SER A 129 10.76 -24.31 -5.48
CA SER A 129 9.76 -24.55 -4.44
C SER A 129 8.73 -23.42 -4.35
N LYS A 130 7.53 -23.74 -3.85
CA LYS A 130 6.45 -22.74 -3.65
C LYS A 130 6.86 -21.67 -2.65
N GLU A 131 7.60 -22.04 -1.61
CA GLU A 131 8.14 -21.15 -0.59
C GLU A 131 9.08 -20.10 -1.20
N LYS A 132 9.97 -20.54 -2.07
CA LYS A 132 10.92 -19.67 -2.77
C LYS A 132 10.20 -18.72 -3.71
N ILE A 133 9.22 -19.20 -4.48
CA ILE A 133 8.43 -18.37 -5.41
C ILE A 133 7.60 -17.35 -4.64
N ALA A 134 6.97 -17.74 -3.54
CA ALA A 134 6.20 -16.84 -2.68
C ALA A 134 7.09 -15.74 -2.09
N ALA A 135 8.27 -16.10 -1.57
CA ALA A 135 9.22 -15.15 -1.04
C ALA A 135 9.76 -14.19 -2.11
N PHE A 136 10.03 -14.69 -3.32
CA PHE A 136 10.41 -13.84 -4.45
C PHE A 136 9.31 -12.86 -4.84
N CYS A 137 8.05 -13.31 -4.87
CA CYS A 137 6.90 -12.45 -5.15
C CYS A 137 6.82 -11.26 -4.17
N LEU A 138 6.88 -11.53 -2.87
CA LEU A 138 6.83 -10.49 -1.85
C LEU A 138 8.06 -9.59 -1.87
N ALA A 139 9.25 -10.15 -2.10
CA ALA A 139 10.49 -9.36 -2.26
C ALA A 139 10.44 -8.42 -3.47
N PHE A 140 9.78 -8.84 -4.57
CA PHE A 140 9.61 -7.99 -5.75
C PHE A 140 8.69 -6.80 -5.46
N ILE A 141 7.55 -7.03 -4.79
CA ILE A 141 6.63 -5.97 -4.40
C ILE A 141 7.30 -5.03 -3.40
N GLN A 142 7.97 -5.57 -2.37
CA GLN A 142 8.75 -4.79 -1.42
C GLN A 142 9.75 -3.87 -2.11
N ALA A 143 10.62 -4.42 -2.96
CA ALA A 143 11.64 -3.65 -3.67
C ALA A 143 11.02 -2.57 -4.58
N THR A 144 9.86 -2.86 -5.18
CA THR A 144 9.11 -1.89 -5.99
C THR A 144 8.63 -0.71 -5.14
N LEU A 145 7.98 -0.99 -4.01
CA LEU A 145 7.50 0.05 -3.09
C LEU A 145 8.64 0.86 -2.48
N GLU A 146 9.73 0.20 -2.11
CA GLU A 146 10.93 0.89 -1.63
C GLU A 146 11.46 1.88 -2.69
N LYS A 147 11.55 1.43 -3.93
CA LYS A 147 12.09 2.25 -5.01
C LYS A 147 11.16 3.42 -5.39
N MET A 148 9.84 3.20 -5.36
CA MET A 148 8.86 4.28 -5.51
C MET A 148 9.02 5.32 -4.40
N THR A 149 9.11 4.86 -3.15
CA THR A 149 9.27 5.73 -1.96
C THR A 149 10.56 6.55 -2.06
N GLU A 150 11.71 5.92 -2.38
CA GLU A 150 12.98 6.63 -2.57
C GLU A 150 12.89 7.75 -3.62
N LYS A 151 12.24 7.46 -4.77
CA LYS A 151 12.10 8.44 -5.84
C LYS A 151 11.19 9.62 -5.42
N LEU A 152 10.09 9.33 -4.75
CA LEU A 152 9.17 10.36 -4.28
C LEU A 152 9.78 11.21 -3.17
N LEU A 153 10.50 10.61 -2.21
CA LEU A 153 11.25 11.36 -1.20
C LEU A 153 12.37 12.19 -1.82
N GLY A 154 13.03 11.69 -2.88
CA GLY A 154 14.00 12.47 -3.64
C GLY A 154 13.38 13.68 -4.37
N GLN A 155 12.11 13.59 -4.77
CA GLN A 155 11.37 14.64 -5.47
C GLN A 155 10.74 15.66 -4.53
N TYR A 156 10.16 15.22 -3.42
CA TYR A 156 9.34 16.04 -2.52
C TYR A 156 10.05 16.38 -1.19
N GLY A 157 11.22 15.81 -0.95
CA GLY A 157 11.96 15.98 0.31
C GLY A 157 11.65 14.87 1.32
N ASN A 158 12.27 14.98 2.48
CA ASN A 158 12.11 13.98 3.57
C ASN A 158 10.77 14.15 4.28
N LEU A 159 9.71 13.60 3.68
CA LEU A 159 8.35 13.63 4.18
C LEU A 159 8.02 12.37 4.99
N PRO A 160 7.08 12.45 5.97
CA PRO A 160 6.47 11.26 6.54
C PRO A 160 5.83 10.39 5.46
N VAL A 161 5.89 9.07 5.62
CA VAL A 161 5.31 8.10 4.68
C VAL A 161 4.30 7.23 5.40
N ILE A 162 3.09 7.14 4.85
CA ILE A 162 2.05 6.25 5.36
C ILE A 162 1.61 5.25 4.29
N PHE A 163 1.21 4.05 4.72
CA PHE A 163 0.73 2.99 3.86
C PHE A 163 -0.62 2.46 4.33
N ALA A 164 -1.53 2.25 3.37
CA ALA A 164 -2.84 1.62 3.54
C ALA A 164 -3.07 0.57 2.46
N GLY A 165 -4.14 -0.21 2.60
CA GLY A 165 -4.56 -1.24 1.66
C GLY A 165 -4.15 -2.65 2.10
N GLY A 166 -4.89 -3.66 1.60
CA GLY A 166 -4.79 -5.03 2.07
C GLY A 166 -3.41 -5.67 1.92
N VAL A 167 -2.64 -5.29 0.88
CA VAL A 167 -1.27 -5.78 0.69
C VAL A 167 -0.35 -5.32 1.83
N MET A 168 -0.63 -4.18 2.43
CA MET A 168 0.16 -3.61 3.54
C MET A 168 -0.10 -4.29 4.88
N SER A 169 -1.01 -5.26 4.94
CA SER A 169 -1.13 -6.17 6.11
C SER A 169 -0.01 -7.21 6.16
N ASN A 170 0.72 -7.42 5.05
CA ASN A 170 1.85 -8.34 4.98
C ASN A 170 3.00 -7.90 5.89
N SER A 171 3.40 -8.76 6.84
CA SER A 171 4.40 -8.43 7.85
C SER A 171 5.82 -8.27 7.27
N ILE A 172 6.17 -9.03 6.24
CA ILE A 172 7.49 -8.98 5.59
C ILE A 172 7.69 -7.60 4.98
N ILE A 173 6.71 -7.14 4.19
CA ILE A 173 6.77 -5.83 3.51
C ILE A 173 6.70 -4.69 4.54
N ARG A 174 5.80 -4.79 5.54
CA ARG A 174 5.68 -3.77 6.59
C ARG A 174 6.98 -3.57 7.35
N ASN A 175 7.60 -4.65 7.81
CA ASN A 175 8.83 -4.57 8.59
C ASN A 175 9.94 -3.90 7.79
N ALA A 176 10.13 -4.27 6.53
CA ALA A 176 11.14 -3.68 5.66
C ALA A 176 10.92 -2.18 5.43
N LEU A 177 9.68 -1.76 5.12
CA LEU A 177 9.35 -0.34 4.90
C LEU A 177 9.41 0.47 6.21
N THR A 178 9.07 -0.13 7.36
CA THR A 178 9.23 0.50 8.67
C THR A 178 10.71 0.73 8.99
N GLU A 179 11.54 -0.29 8.82
CA GLU A 179 12.98 -0.22 9.09
C GLU A 179 13.66 0.84 8.21
N LYS A 180 13.31 0.88 6.94
CA LYS A 180 13.99 1.73 5.95
C LYS A 180 13.54 3.19 5.98
N PHE A 181 12.24 3.44 6.16
CA PHE A 181 11.63 4.77 6.00
C PHE A 181 10.94 5.30 7.26
N GLY A 182 10.87 4.53 8.34
CA GLY A 182 10.03 4.88 9.50
C GLY A 182 8.55 4.95 9.12
N ALA A 183 8.12 4.15 8.13
CA ALA A 183 6.79 4.22 7.56
C ALA A 183 5.71 3.86 8.59
N THR A 184 4.57 4.56 8.50
CA THR A 184 3.39 4.32 9.33
C THR A 184 2.35 3.53 8.51
N PHE A 185 1.63 2.61 9.16
CA PHE A 185 0.65 1.75 8.50
C PHE A 185 -0.72 1.85 9.16
N ALA A 186 -1.78 1.77 8.36
CA ALA A 186 -3.11 1.51 8.88
C ALA A 186 -3.13 0.19 9.65
N LYS A 187 -3.93 0.10 10.71
CA LYS A 187 -4.23 -1.19 11.33
C LYS A 187 -5.01 -2.06 10.33
N PRO A 188 -4.85 -3.39 10.37
CA PRO A 188 -5.46 -4.30 9.38
C PRO A 188 -6.98 -4.10 9.22
N GLU A 189 -7.70 -3.88 10.31
CA GLU A 189 -9.16 -3.62 10.30
C GLU A 189 -9.56 -2.31 9.59
N TYR A 190 -8.62 -1.38 9.38
CA TYR A 190 -8.83 -0.11 8.66
C TYR A 190 -8.12 -0.06 7.30
N SER A 191 -7.46 -1.16 6.90
CA SER A 191 -6.70 -1.22 5.64
C SER A 191 -7.58 -1.52 4.41
N ALA A 192 -8.77 -2.10 4.62
CA ALA A 192 -9.78 -2.30 3.58
C ALA A 192 -10.73 -1.10 3.49
N ASP A 193 -11.59 -1.09 2.46
CA ASP A 193 -12.65 -0.10 2.32
C ASP A 193 -13.55 -0.09 3.56
N ASN A 194 -13.65 1.06 4.18
CA ASN A 194 -14.47 1.26 5.37
C ASN A 194 -14.96 2.71 5.47
N ALA A 195 -16.01 2.93 6.24
CA ALA A 195 -16.58 4.25 6.46
C ALA A 195 -15.88 5.05 7.58
N ALA A 196 -14.95 4.45 8.33
CA ALA A 196 -14.38 5.05 9.54
C ALA A 196 -13.65 6.36 9.25
N GLY A 197 -12.85 6.41 8.17
CA GLY A 197 -12.11 7.62 7.80
C GLY A 197 -13.04 8.75 7.37
N ILE A 198 -14.09 8.46 6.60
CA ILE A 198 -15.11 9.44 6.20
C ILE A 198 -15.87 9.95 7.42
N ALA A 199 -16.28 9.06 8.33
CA ALA A 199 -16.97 9.44 9.57
C ALA A 199 -16.08 10.31 10.46
N TYR A 200 -14.78 9.99 10.54
CA TYR A 200 -13.82 10.77 11.30
C TYR A 200 -13.61 12.18 10.72
N LEU A 201 -13.47 12.30 9.40
CA LEU A 201 -13.40 13.63 8.74
C LEU A 201 -14.68 14.43 8.93
N ALA A 202 -15.84 13.78 8.80
CA ALA A 202 -17.12 14.42 9.02
C ALA A 202 -17.26 14.93 10.47
N TYR A 203 -16.83 14.15 11.46
CA TYR A 203 -16.79 14.57 12.86
C TYR A 203 -15.89 15.79 13.05
N LYS A 204 -14.65 15.75 12.54
CA LYS A 204 -13.73 16.89 12.63
C LYS A 204 -14.34 18.15 12.00
N LYS A 205 -14.88 18.05 10.79
CA LYS A 205 -15.48 19.18 10.09
C LYS A 205 -16.72 19.72 10.77
N TYR A 206 -17.51 18.85 11.40
CA TYR A 206 -18.70 19.27 12.17
C TYR A 206 -18.34 20.00 13.46
N THR A 207 -17.23 19.67 14.08
CA THR A 207 -16.75 20.31 15.33
C THR A 207 -16.05 21.64 15.09
N GLU A 208 -15.76 22.01 13.84
CA GLU A 208 -15.22 23.31 13.44
C GLU A 208 -16.33 24.36 13.12
N ILE A 209 -17.59 23.93 12.99
CA ILE A 209 -18.76 24.77 12.72
C ILE A 209 -19.40 25.18 14.03
#